data_894f655411ae386ec36a27f188d99233
#
_entry.id   894f655411ae386ec36a27f188d99233
#
_cell.length_a   1.000
_cell.length_b   1.000
_cell.length_c   1.000
_cell.angle_alpha   90.00
_cell.angle_beta   90.00
_cell.angle_gamma   90.00
#
_symmetry.space_group_name_H-M   'P 1'
#
loop_
_entity.id
_entity.type
_entity.pdbx_description
1 polymer ?
#
loop_
_entity_poly.entity_id
_entity_poly.type
_entity_poly.pdbx_seq_one_letter_code
_entity_poly.pdbx_strand_id
1 'polypeptide(L)'
;ARAGIGSQAGLLMVQGPVRPVWVYGRLTFGDSLSNSRPPIKKLIDAWIGTCIHVNGRRDWIIVKVHTHGAINGEAVLGEAMHESFNHLETVYNDGSEYVLHYVTARELYNVISAAEDGNSGDPDQYRDYRIQPPTYDASLDIPEASEDLRRAVRRTYAD
;
A
#
# COMPACT_ATOMS: atom_id res chain seq x y z
N ALA A 1 -15.68 -2.48 -9.94
CA ALA A 1 -15.22 -3.87 -9.92
C ALA A 1 -16.18 -4.68 -9.07
N ARG A 2 -16.72 -5.79 -9.55
CA ARG A 2 -17.40 -6.75 -8.68
C ARG A 2 -16.30 -7.48 -7.94
N ALA A 3 -16.14 -7.21 -6.64
CA ALA A 3 -15.50 -8.15 -5.77
C ALA A 3 -16.32 -9.44 -5.84
N GLY A 4 -15.70 -10.55 -6.20
CA GLY A 4 -16.39 -11.83 -6.22
C GLY A 4 -16.86 -12.14 -4.81
N ILE A 5 -18.07 -12.66 -4.65
CA ILE A 5 -18.59 -13.16 -3.38
C ILE A 5 -17.63 -14.28 -2.96
N GLY A 6 -16.66 -13.93 -2.11
CA GLY A 6 -15.65 -14.87 -1.64
C GLY A 6 -16.30 -15.86 -0.68
N SER A 7 -16.35 -17.12 -1.05
CA SER A 7 -16.39 -18.19 -0.05
C SER A 7 -15.15 -18.02 0.85
N GLN A 8 -15.18 -18.49 2.08
CA GLN A 8 -14.08 -18.43 3.07
C GLN A 8 -12.73 -18.99 2.57
N ALA A 9 -12.66 -19.49 1.34
CA ALA A 9 -11.49 -20.04 0.68
C ALA A 9 -11.09 -19.28 -0.61
N GLY A 10 -11.62 -18.08 -0.84
CA GLY A 10 -11.36 -17.30 -2.05
C GLY A 10 -10.11 -16.42 -1.94
N LEU A 11 -9.43 -16.22 -3.06
CA LEU A 11 -8.35 -15.25 -3.21
C LEU A 11 -8.95 -13.87 -3.49
N LEU A 12 -8.64 -12.87 -2.65
CA LEU A 12 -8.96 -11.48 -2.94
C LEU A 12 -7.87 -10.85 -3.81
N MET A 13 -8.24 -10.39 -4.99
CA MET A 13 -7.35 -9.62 -5.85
C MET A 13 -7.68 -8.13 -5.73
N VAL A 14 -6.74 -7.33 -5.23
CA VAL A 14 -6.87 -5.88 -5.16
C VAL A 14 -6.16 -5.27 -6.35
N GLN A 15 -6.94 -4.66 -7.25
CA GLN A 15 -6.38 -3.95 -8.39
C GLN A 15 -5.84 -2.60 -7.96
N GLY A 16 -4.64 -2.25 -8.42
CA GLY A 16 -4.09 -0.91 -8.27
C GLY A 16 -4.74 0.11 -9.21
N PRO A 17 -4.56 1.42 -8.94
CA PRO A 17 -5.13 2.48 -9.76
C PRO A 17 -4.52 2.51 -11.17
N VAL A 18 -5.38 2.45 -12.18
CA VAL A 18 -4.97 2.55 -13.58
C VAL A 18 -5.62 3.79 -14.19
N ARG A 19 -4.86 4.87 -14.27
CA ARG A 19 -5.28 6.14 -14.87
C ARG A 19 -4.18 6.69 -15.77
N PRO A 20 -4.52 7.22 -16.95
CA PRO A 20 -3.53 7.90 -17.78
C PRO A 20 -3.10 9.22 -17.14
N VAL A 21 -1.80 9.40 -16.99
CA VAL A 21 -1.19 10.62 -16.44
C VAL A 21 -0.02 11.03 -17.32
N TRP A 22 0.02 12.29 -17.71
CA TRP A 22 1.16 12.84 -18.46
C TRP A 22 2.24 13.29 -17.48
N VAL A 23 3.31 12.49 -17.36
CA VAL A 23 4.46 12.75 -16.50
C VAL A 23 5.75 12.32 -17.20
N TYR A 24 6.87 12.90 -16.82
CA TYR A 24 8.18 12.61 -17.42
C TYR A 24 8.22 12.72 -18.96
N GLY A 25 7.44 13.68 -19.53
CA GLY A 25 7.36 13.89 -20.97
C GLY A 25 6.61 12.79 -21.74
N ARG A 26 5.90 11.89 -21.07
CA ARG A 26 5.16 10.78 -21.68
C ARG A 26 3.86 10.47 -20.95
N LEU A 27 2.96 9.79 -21.65
CA LEU A 27 1.75 9.24 -21.06
C LEU A 27 2.12 7.98 -20.26
N THR A 28 1.77 7.97 -18.97
CA THR A 28 2.08 6.90 -18.03
C THR A 28 0.78 6.33 -17.48
N PHE A 29 0.76 5.03 -17.22
CA PHE A 29 -0.38 4.31 -16.66
C PHE A 29 0.08 3.45 -15.48
N GLY A 30 -0.89 3.06 -14.63
CA GLY A 30 -0.72 2.02 -13.63
C GLY A 30 -0.13 2.48 -12.31
N ASP A 31 0.04 1.50 -11.46
CA ASP A 31 0.30 1.58 -10.03
C ASP A 31 1.72 1.11 -9.64
N SER A 32 2.61 0.84 -10.60
CA SER A 32 3.97 0.38 -10.30
C SER A 32 4.96 1.53 -10.12
N LEU A 33 5.85 1.36 -9.15
CA LEU A 33 6.98 2.24 -8.86
C LEU A 33 8.29 1.60 -9.31
N SER A 34 9.19 2.41 -9.86
CA SER A 34 10.54 1.97 -10.23
C SER A 34 11.49 3.16 -10.19
N ASN A 35 12.81 2.91 -10.26
CA ASN A 35 13.81 3.98 -10.35
C ASN A 35 13.60 4.87 -11.57
N SER A 36 13.10 4.34 -12.69
CA SER A 36 12.73 5.13 -13.87
C SER A 36 11.33 5.79 -13.77
N ARG A 37 10.57 5.46 -12.77
CA ARG A 37 9.24 6.00 -12.46
C ARG A 37 9.06 6.11 -10.95
N PRO A 38 9.79 7.01 -10.28
CA PRO A 38 9.63 7.25 -8.86
C PRO A 38 8.25 7.85 -8.56
N PRO A 39 7.76 7.76 -7.33
CA PRO A 39 6.52 8.41 -6.95
C PRO A 39 6.68 9.94 -7.02
N ILE A 40 5.65 10.61 -7.50
CA ILE A 40 5.54 12.08 -7.48
C ILE A 40 4.12 12.51 -7.17
N LYS A 41 3.94 13.70 -6.64
CA LYS A 41 2.65 14.27 -6.23
C LYS A 41 1.54 14.07 -7.28
N LYS A 42 1.82 14.38 -8.54
CA LYS A 42 0.86 14.22 -9.64
C LYS A 42 0.39 12.77 -9.87
N LEU A 43 1.25 11.80 -9.64
CA LEU A 43 0.87 10.37 -9.71
C LEU A 43 0.00 9.99 -8.53
N ILE A 44 0.35 10.44 -7.33
CA ILE A 44 -0.43 10.21 -6.11
C ILE A 44 -1.84 10.77 -6.27
N ASP A 45 -1.97 12.03 -6.69
CA ASP A 45 -3.26 12.67 -6.92
C ASP A 45 -4.11 11.91 -7.97
N ALA A 46 -3.46 11.40 -9.02
CA ALA A 46 -4.12 10.59 -10.03
C ALA A 46 -4.59 9.23 -9.48
N TRP A 47 -3.80 8.59 -8.62
CA TRP A 47 -4.17 7.32 -8.00
C TRP A 47 -5.38 7.48 -7.08
N ILE A 48 -5.36 8.48 -6.21
CA ILE A 48 -6.48 8.79 -5.30
C ILE A 48 -7.71 9.20 -6.13
N GLY A 49 -7.53 10.06 -7.13
CA GLY A 49 -8.59 10.47 -8.04
C GLY A 49 -9.17 9.37 -8.94
N THR A 50 -8.59 8.17 -8.95
CA THR A 50 -9.19 6.97 -9.57
C THR A 50 -10.37 6.46 -8.73
N CYS A 51 -10.40 6.79 -7.43
CA CYS A 51 -11.50 6.54 -6.51
C CYS A 51 -11.92 5.05 -6.47
N ILE A 52 -10.94 4.14 -6.35
CA ILE A 52 -11.23 2.71 -6.20
C ILE A 52 -11.86 2.49 -4.83
N HIS A 53 -13.02 1.86 -4.80
CA HIS A 53 -13.77 1.62 -3.57
C HIS A 53 -14.62 0.35 -3.69
N VAL A 54 -15.08 -0.17 -2.57
CA VAL A 54 -16.09 -1.23 -2.53
C VAL A 54 -17.45 -0.63 -2.88
N ASN A 55 -18.26 -1.35 -3.64
CA ASN A 55 -19.60 -0.87 -4.02
C ASN A 55 -20.43 -0.55 -2.77
N GLY A 56 -21.02 0.65 -2.74
CA GLY A 56 -21.73 1.15 -1.57
C GLY A 56 -20.87 1.84 -0.52
N ARG A 57 -19.52 1.85 -0.67
CA ARG A 57 -18.57 2.44 0.28
C ARG A 57 -17.60 3.41 -0.42
N ARG A 58 -18.16 4.48 -1.01
CA ARG A 58 -17.39 5.48 -1.77
C ARG A 58 -16.52 6.37 -0.91
N ASP A 59 -16.79 6.42 0.37
CA ASP A 59 -16.04 7.14 1.39
C ASP A 59 -14.71 6.46 1.75
N TRP A 60 -14.53 5.19 1.43
CA TRP A 60 -13.28 4.46 1.62
C TRP A 60 -12.55 4.26 0.29
N ILE A 61 -11.61 5.16 -0.01
CA ILE A 61 -10.80 5.10 -1.23
C ILE A 61 -9.59 4.20 -1.00
N ILE A 62 -9.45 3.18 -1.82
CA ILE A 62 -8.39 2.19 -1.73
C ILE A 62 -7.32 2.50 -2.77
N VAL A 63 -6.08 2.69 -2.32
CA VAL A 63 -4.92 2.88 -3.18
C VAL A 63 -3.90 1.78 -2.91
N LYS A 64 -3.70 0.90 -3.87
CA LYS A 64 -2.66 -0.15 -3.83
C LYS A 64 -1.65 0.14 -4.93
N VAL A 65 -0.42 0.35 -4.56
CA VAL A 65 0.72 0.46 -5.48
C VAL A 65 1.72 -0.65 -5.22
N HIS A 66 2.63 -0.91 -6.15
CA HIS A 66 3.62 -1.97 -5.99
C HIS A 66 4.97 -1.61 -6.59
N THR A 67 5.97 -2.30 -6.16
CA THR A 67 7.33 -2.25 -6.70
C THR A 67 7.93 -3.65 -6.73
N HIS A 68 9.01 -3.83 -7.49
CA HIS A 68 9.75 -5.09 -7.54
C HIS A 68 10.82 -5.22 -6.44
N GLY A 69 10.67 -4.50 -5.33
CA GLY A 69 11.54 -4.60 -4.16
C GLY A 69 12.91 -3.97 -4.36
N ALA A 70 13.97 -4.63 -3.87
CA ALA A 70 15.33 -4.07 -3.73
C ALA A 70 15.95 -3.50 -5.01
N ILE A 71 15.58 -4.00 -6.18
CA ILE A 71 16.02 -3.47 -7.49
C ILE A 71 15.59 -2.01 -7.71
N ASN A 72 14.57 -1.55 -7.00
CA ASN A 72 14.03 -0.19 -7.06
C ASN A 72 14.28 0.56 -5.74
N GLY A 73 15.38 0.27 -5.04
CA GLY A 73 15.69 0.86 -3.73
C GLY A 73 15.66 2.38 -3.71
N GLU A 74 16.19 3.03 -4.74
CA GLU A 74 16.16 4.50 -4.86
C GLU A 74 14.73 5.05 -4.93
N ALA A 75 13.84 4.41 -5.69
CA ALA A 75 12.45 4.85 -5.81
C ALA A 75 11.65 4.68 -4.52
N VAL A 76 11.99 3.71 -3.67
CA VAL A 76 11.20 3.36 -2.47
C VAL A 76 11.82 3.82 -1.16
N LEU A 77 13.11 4.16 -1.14
CA LEU A 77 13.83 4.62 0.05
C LEU A 77 14.45 6.01 -0.13
N GLY A 78 14.40 6.57 -1.34
CA GLY A 78 14.99 7.85 -1.66
C GLY A 78 14.06 9.05 -1.44
N GLU A 79 14.57 10.23 -1.80
CA GLU A 79 13.91 11.53 -1.60
C GLU A 79 12.52 11.60 -2.23
N ALA A 80 12.33 11.02 -3.43
CA ALA A 80 11.03 11.04 -4.10
C ALA A 80 9.93 10.34 -3.28
N MET A 81 10.27 9.27 -2.55
CA MET A 81 9.33 8.61 -1.65
C MET A 81 9.07 9.46 -0.41
N HIS A 82 10.11 10.08 0.16
CA HIS A 82 9.96 11.00 1.30
C HIS A 82 9.02 12.17 0.95
N GLU A 83 9.24 12.84 -0.18
CA GLU A 83 8.35 13.90 -0.66
C GLU A 83 6.92 13.41 -0.91
N SER A 84 6.77 12.16 -1.34
CA SER A 84 5.47 11.54 -1.57
C SER A 84 4.70 11.30 -0.28
N PHE A 85 5.36 10.81 0.76
CA PHE A 85 4.76 10.71 2.09
C PHE A 85 4.39 12.08 2.66
N ASN A 86 5.27 13.07 2.54
CA ASN A 86 4.96 14.44 2.95
C ASN A 86 3.73 15.00 2.23
N HIS A 87 3.57 14.71 0.94
CA HIS A 87 2.39 15.12 0.18
C HIS A 87 1.12 14.41 0.67
N LEU A 88 1.18 13.10 0.90
CA LEU A 88 0.08 12.31 1.45
C LEU A 88 -0.37 12.87 2.81
N GLU A 89 0.56 13.07 3.74
CA GLU A 89 0.27 13.58 5.08
C GLU A 89 -0.27 15.02 5.08
N THR A 90 0.18 15.84 4.14
CA THR A 90 -0.24 17.25 4.10
C THR A 90 -1.58 17.44 3.40
N VAL A 91 -1.85 16.67 2.32
CA VAL A 91 -3.01 16.89 1.45
C VAL A 91 -4.13 15.91 1.73
N TYR A 92 -3.79 14.67 2.12
CA TYR A 92 -4.76 13.58 2.27
C TYR A 92 -4.85 13.06 3.71
N ASN A 93 -4.38 13.85 4.67
CA ASN A 93 -4.52 13.60 6.11
C ASN A 93 -4.85 14.90 6.85
N ASP A 94 -5.75 15.71 6.31
CA ASP A 94 -6.14 16.99 6.88
C ASP A 94 -7.15 16.86 8.03
N GLY A 95 -7.64 15.65 8.29
CA GLY A 95 -8.58 15.34 9.36
C GLY A 95 -10.00 15.88 9.13
N SER A 96 -10.28 16.48 7.97
CA SER A 96 -11.58 17.05 7.63
C SER A 96 -12.18 16.44 6.36
N GLU A 97 -11.52 16.59 5.22
CA GLU A 97 -11.92 16.01 3.94
C GLU A 97 -11.33 14.59 3.77
N TYR A 98 -10.09 14.41 4.24
CA TYR A 98 -9.39 13.13 4.16
C TYR A 98 -8.78 12.73 5.50
N VAL A 99 -8.86 11.43 5.79
CA VAL A 99 -8.12 10.75 6.85
C VAL A 99 -7.34 9.61 6.20
N LEU A 100 -6.02 9.62 6.36
CA LEU A 100 -5.12 8.68 5.73
C LEU A 100 -4.85 7.47 6.64
N HIS A 101 -5.02 6.28 6.07
CA HIS A 101 -4.78 5.01 6.76
C HIS A 101 -3.74 4.20 6.01
N TYR A 102 -2.58 3.98 6.62
CA TYR A 102 -1.60 3.01 6.13
C TYR A 102 -1.95 1.62 6.65
N VAL A 103 -2.06 0.68 5.74
CA VAL A 103 -2.50 -0.69 6.08
C VAL A 103 -1.59 -1.73 5.45
N THR A 104 -1.40 -2.83 6.15
CA THR A 104 -0.76 -4.04 5.60
C THR A 104 -1.72 -4.75 4.65
N ALA A 105 -1.23 -5.71 3.88
CA ALA A 105 -2.06 -6.52 2.99
C ALA A 105 -3.17 -7.28 3.76
N ARG A 106 -2.88 -7.76 4.98
CA ARG A 106 -3.86 -8.42 5.85
C ARG A 106 -4.96 -7.45 6.30
N GLU A 107 -4.57 -6.27 6.76
CA GLU A 107 -5.51 -5.25 7.21
C GLU A 107 -6.36 -4.73 6.05
N LEU A 108 -5.77 -4.52 4.87
CA LEU A 108 -6.52 -4.15 3.67
C LEU A 108 -7.60 -5.18 3.32
N TYR A 109 -7.26 -6.48 3.41
CA TYR A 109 -8.24 -7.56 3.22
C TYR A 109 -9.39 -7.43 4.23
N ASN A 110 -9.08 -7.18 5.50
CA ASN A 110 -10.06 -7.04 6.57
C ASN A 110 -10.97 -5.82 6.35
N VAL A 111 -10.39 -4.67 6.01
CA VAL A 111 -11.14 -3.44 5.72
C VAL A 111 -12.05 -3.61 4.50
N ILE A 112 -11.56 -4.22 3.42
CA ILE A 112 -12.38 -4.52 2.24
C ILE A 112 -13.53 -5.47 2.62
N SER A 113 -13.24 -6.51 3.39
CA SER A 113 -14.27 -7.46 3.84
C SER A 113 -15.35 -6.80 4.70
N ALA A 114 -14.96 -5.89 5.58
CA ALA A 114 -15.90 -5.11 6.37
C ALA A 114 -16.78 -4.20 5.47
N ALA A 115 -16.18 -3.56 4.47
CA ALA A 115 -16.91 -2.75 3.51
C ALA A 115 -17.91 -3.57 2.67
N GLU A 116 -17.54 -4.78 2.25
CA GLU A 116 -18.41 -5.71 1.53
C GLU A 116 -19.61 -6.16 2.39
N ASP A 117 -19.41 -6.30 3.70
CA ASP A 117 -20.47 -6.63 4.67
C ASP A 117 -21.31 -5.40 5.07
N GLY A 118 -21.07 -4.23 4.47
CA GLY A 118 -21.84 -3.00 4.69
C GLY A 118 -21.46 -2.20 5.93
N ASN A 119 -20.33 -2.51 6.57
CA ASN A 119 -19.84 -1.74 7.71
C ASN A 119 -19.41 -0.32 7.28
N SER A 120 -19.42 0.61 8.24
CA SER A 120 -19.17 2.05 8.03
C SER A 120 -18.39 2.67 9.19
N GLY A 121 -18.04 3.94 9.07
CA GLY A 121 -17.28 4.67 10.07
C GLY A 121 -15.78 4.63 9.81
N ASP A 122 -14.98 4.60 10.87
CA ASP A 122 -13.55 4.59 10.78
C ASP A 122 -13.02 3.21 10.36
N PRO A 123 -12.31 3.09 9.21
CA PRO A 123 -11.77 1.81 8.73
C PRO A 123 -10.75 1.17 9.68
N ASP A 124 -10.12 1.94 10.56
CA ASP A 124 -9.17 1.40 11.55
C ASP A 124 -9.80 0.41 12.54
N GLN A 125 -11.12 0.53 12.77
CA GLN A 125 -11.86 -0.41 13.61
C GLN A 125 -11.96 -1.81 13.00
N TYR A 126 -11.65 -1.96 11.72
CA TYR A 126 -11.81 -3.20 10.96
C TYR A 126 -10.49 -3.85 10.54
N ARG A 127 -9.35 -3.38 11.06
CA ARG A 127 -8.03 -3.94 10.73
C ARG A 127 -7.88 -5.42 11.05
N ASP A 128 -8.68 -5.92 11.99
CA ASP A 128 -8.68 -7.32 12.47
C ASP A 128 -10.06 -8.01 12.27
N TYR A 129 -10.83 -7.54 11.30
CA TYR A 129 -12.25 -7.93 11.13
C TYR A 129 -12.45 -9.43 10.90
N ARG A 130 -11.75 -10.04 9.95
CA ARG A 130 -11.85 -11.49 9.63
C ARG A 130 -10.58 -12.26 9.93
N ILE A 131 -9.44 -11.68 9.64
CA ILE A 131 -8.14 -12.30 9.85
C ILE A 131 -7.44 -11.56 10.98
N GLN A 132 -7.28 -12.25 12.11
CA GLN A 132 -6.58 -11.71 13.26
C GLN A 132 -5.08 -11.56 12.97
N PRO A 133 -4.36 -10.67 13.67
CA PRO A 133 -2.92 -10.58 13.56
C PRO A 133 -2.29 -11.93 13.94
N PRO A 134 -1.17 -12.30 13.31
CA PRO A 134 -0.45 -13.50 13.71
C PRO A 134 0.02 -13.36 15.16
N THR A 135 -0.15 -14.41 15.95
CA THR A 135 0.46 -14.48 17.28
C THR A 135 1.96 -14.67 17.12
N TYR A 136 2.73 -13.76 17.67
CA TYR A 136 4.19 -13.90 17.71
C TYR A 136 4.57 -14.83 18.88
N ASP A 137 5.13 -15.97 18.56
CA ASP A 137 5.73 -16.86 19.56
C ASP A 137 7.17 -16.40 19.82
N ALA A 138 7.38 -15.69 20.93
CA ALA A 138 8.71 -15.20 21.34
C ALA A 138 9.68 -16.33 21.67
N SER A 139 9.21 -17.60 21.82
CA SER A 139 10.06 -18.75 22.03
C SER A 139 10.66 -19.30 20.73
N LEU A 140 10.16 -18.88 19.58
CA LEU A 140 10.80 -19.15 18.30
C LEU A 140 12.02 -18.22 18.19
N ASP A 141 13.16 -18.70 18.69
CA ASP A 141 14.47 -18.09 18.43
C ASP A 141 14.61 -17.95 16.90
N ILE A 142 14.45 -16.74 16.42
CA ILE A 142 14.94 -16.41 15.08
C ILE A 142 16.46 -16.57 15.20
N PRO A 143 17.08 -17.54 14.53
CA PRO A 143 18.53 -17.70 14.61
C PRO A 143 19.12 -16.32 14.30
N GLU A 144 19.90 -15.75 15.20
CA GLU A 144 20.62 -14.52 14.92
C GLU A 144 21.25 -14.66 13.54
N ALA A 145 20.94 -13.72 12.64
CA ALA A 145 21.47 -13.76 11.29
C ALA A 145 22.97 -14.06 11.38
N SER A 146 23.40 -15.15 10.75
CA SER A 146 24.76 -15.60 10.86
C SER A 146 25.73 -14.45 10.61
N GLU A 147 26.88 -14.44 11.27
CA GLU A 147 27.85 -13.36 11.14
C GLU A 147 28.25 -13.14 9.67
N ASP A 148 28.17 -14.20 8.87
CA ASP A 148 28.39 -14.18 7.42
C ASP A 148 27.31 -13.37 6.68
N LEU A 149 26.05 -13.47 7.09
CA LEU A 149 24.96 -12.68 6.51
C LEU A 149 25.12 -11.19 6.89
N ARG A 150 25.48 -10.91 8.14
CA ARG A 150 25.76 -9.54 8.61
C ARG A 150 26.97 -8.95 7.87
N ARG A 151 27.99 -9.76 7.58
CA ARG A 151 29.18 -9.37 6.82
C ARG A 151 28.87 -9.13 5.33
N ALA A 152 28.01 -9.95 4.73
CA ALA A 152 27.56 -9.80 3.36
C ALA A 152 26.75 -8.49 3.20
N VAL A 153 25.81 -8.21 4.10
CA VAL A 153 25.01 -6.97 4.09
C VAL A 153 25.93 -5.74 4.24
N ARG A 154 26.88 -5.75 5.17
CA ARG A 154 27.81 -4.62 5.33
C ARG A 154 28.69 -4.36 4.10
N ARG A 155 29.07 -5.39 3.33
CA ARG A 155 29.83 -5.23 2.07
C ARG A 155 29.02 -4.64 0.94
N THR A 156 27.72 -4.90 0.92
CA THR A 156 26.82 -4.42 -0.16
C THR A 156 26.47 -2.93 -0.01
N TYR A 157 26.60 -2.36 1.18
CA TYR A 157 26.24 -0.96 1.48
C TYR A 157 27.46 -0.11 1.93
N ALA A 158 28.69 -0.55 1.68
CA ALA A 158 29.92 0.15 2.06
C ALA A 158 30.62 0.87 0.89
N ASP A 159 30.04 0.84 -0.30
CA ASP A 159 30.39 1.60 -1.51
C ASP A 159 29.21 2.55 -1.84
#